data_2cde821117cd8e734068c3d343c0d607
#
_entry.id   2cde821117cd8e734068c3d343c0d607
#
_cell.length_a   1.000
_cell.length_b   1.000
_cell.length_c   1.000
_cell.angle_alpha   90.00
_cell.angle_beta   90.00
_cell.angle_gamma   90.00
#
_symmetry.space_group_name_H-M   'P 1'
#
loop_
_entity.id
_entity.type
_entity.pdbx_description
1 polymer ?
#
loop_
_entity_poly.entity_id
_entity_poly.type
_entity_poly.pdbx_seq_one_letter_code
_entity_poly.pdbx_strand_id
1 'polypeptide(L)'
;MYDTTDTIAAIATPLGESGIGVIRISGSHAYDVGDAIFRSPSGKPLAQRRDRSIQHGLIVADDGRPVDEVLMLIMKGPHSYTAEDVLEIQCHGGRKALEEILGLVLAHGARMANPCLLYT
;
A
#
# COMPACT_ATOMS: atom_id res chain seq x y z
N MET A 1 -19.70 -8.13 -10.61
CA MET A 1 -18.46 -8.55 -11.28
C MET A 1 -17.31 -7.68 -10.84
N TYR A 2 -16.17 -8.28 -10.54
CA TYR A 2 -14.98 -7.55 -10.14
C TYR A 2 -14.35 -6.86 -11.35
N ASP A 3 -14.12 -5.56 -11.24
CA ASP A 3 -13.52 -4.78 -12.32
C ASP A 3 -12.00 -4.85 -12.18
N THR A 4 -11.32 -5.45 -13.18
CA THR A 4 -9.86 -5.62 -13.14
C THR A 4 -9.10 -4.30 -13.31
N THR A 5 -9.77 -3.23 -13.75
CA THR A 5 -9.13 -1.91 -13.85
C THR A 5 -9.21 -1.13 -12.53
N ASP A 6 -10.02 -1.62 -11.59
CA ASP A 6 -10.23 -0.98 -10.30
C ASP A 6 -9.04 -1.25 -9.38
N THR A 7 -8.62 -0.22 -8.66
CA THR A 7 -7.57 -0.37 -7.66
C THR A 7 -8.22 -0.28 -6.29
N ILE A 8 -8.08 -1.32 -5.50
CA ILE A 8 -8.72 -1.43 -4.20
C ILE A 8 -7.69 -1.48 -3.08
N ALA A 9 -8.10 -1.04 -1.91
CA ALA A 9 -7.25 -1.05 -0.73
C ALA A 9 -8.04 -1.52 0.48
N ALA A 10 -7.36 -2.21 1.39
CA ALA A 10 -7.95 -2.67 2.62
C ALA A 10 -6.89 -2.83 3.70
N ILE A 11 -7.31 -2.77 4.95
CA ILE A 11 -6.46 -3.16 6.07
C ILE A 11 -6.43 -4.69 6.07
N ALA A 12 -5.30 -5.26 5.69
CA ALA A 12 -5.15 -6.70 5.58
C ALA A 12 -4.89 -7.35 6.93
N THR A 13 -4.22 -6.62 7.83
CA THR A 13 -3.93 -7.09 9.18
C THR A 13 -4.22 -5.95 10.13
N PRO A 14 -5.22 -6.09 11.00
CA PRO A 14 -5.51 -5.03 11.98
C PRO A 14 -4.36 -4.91 12.98
N LEU A 15 -4.27 -3.74 13.62
CA LEU A 15 -3.26 -3.52 14.65
C LEU A 15 -3.47 -4.48 15.81
N GLY A 16 -2.43 -5.25 16.12
CA GLY A 16 -2.40 -6.06 17.31
C GLY A 16 -1.56 -5.37 18.38
N GLU A 17 -1.15 -6.13 19.38
CA GLU A 17 -0.31 -5.63 20.46
C GLU A 17 1.07 -5.19 19.95
N SER A 18 1.53 -5.75 18.83
CA SER A 18 2.80 -5.37 18.22
C SER A 18 2.80 -3.96 17.65
N GLY A 19 1.63 -3.38 17.41
CA GLY A 19 1.50 -2.06 16.81
C GLY A 19 1.75 -2.02 15.30
N ILE A 20 1.91 -3.16 14.65
CA ILE A 20 2.12 -3.23 13.20
C ILE A 20 0.80 -3.49 12.51
N GLY A 21 0.45 -2.61 11.58
CA GLY A 21 -0.72 -2.79 10.72
C GLY A 21 -0.29 -2.90 9.28
N VAL A 22 -1.05 -3.64 8.47
CA VAL A 22 -0.74 -3.85 7.06
C VAL A 22 -1.90 -3.34 6.20
N ILE A 23 -1.59 -2.46 5.26
CA ILE A 23 -2.53 -2.02 4.23
C ILE A 23 -2.11 -2.69 2.94
N ARG A 24 -3.06 -3.34 2.27
CA ARG A 24 -2.81 -3.98 0.98
C ARG A 24 -3.56 -3.23 -0.10
N ILE A 25 -2.86 -2.92 -1.19
CA ILE A 25 -3.40 -2.23 -2.36
C ILE A 25 -3.23 -3.17 -3.53
N SER A 26 -4.31 -3.42 -4.28
CA SER A 26 -4.30 -4.33 -5.42
C SER A 26 -4.96 -3.66 -6.62
N GLY A 27 -4.36 -3.79 -7.79
CA GLY A 27 -4.93 -3.28 -9.03
C GLY A 27 -3.90 -2.64 -9.94
N SER A 28 -4.35 -2.21 -11.12
CA SER A 28 -3.46 -1.67 -12.15
C SER A 28 -2.77 -0.36 -11.74
N HIS A 29 -3.34 0.37 -10.77
CA HIS A 29 -2.78 1.65 -10.31
C HIS A 29 -2.17 1.56 -8.91
N ALA A 30 -1.92 0.35 -8.40
CA ALA A 30 -1.40 0.19 -7.03
C ALA A 30 -0.08 0.94 -6.83
N TYR A 31 0.84 0.83 -7.79
CA TYR A 31 2.15 1.50 -7.66
C TYR A 31 2.05 3.01 -7.84
N ASP A 32 1.12 3.49 -8.66
CA ASP A 32 0.89 4.93 -8.82
C ASP A 32 0.38 5.53 -7.51
N VAL A 33 -0.53 4.85 -6.84
CA VAL A 33 -1.02 5.27 -5.52
C VAL A 33 0.13 5.29 -4.51
N GLY A 34 0.94 4.24 -4.51
CA GLY A 34 2.10 4.16 -3.62
C GLY A 34 3.11 5.27 -3.88
N ASP A 35 3.43 5.53 -5.15
CA ASP A 35 4.39 6.58 -5.50
C ASP A 35 3.94 7.97 -5.05
N ALA A 36 2.64 8.20 -4.99
CA ALA A 36 2.11 9.50 -4.56
C ALA A 36 2.44 9.81 -3.10
N ILE A 37 2.58 8.79 -2.26
CA ILE A 37 2.71 8.96 -0.81
C ILE A 37 4.01 8.41 -0.22
N PHE A 38 4.79 7.65 -0.98
CA PHE A 38 6.01 6.99 -0.48
C PHE A 38 7.24 7.73 -0.94
N ARG A 39 8.19 7.90 -0.02
CA ARG A 39 9.49 8.53 -0.30
C ARG A 39 10.61 7.63 0.20
N SER A 40 11.58 7.37 -0.66
CA SER A 40 12.77 6.59 -0.32
C SER A 40 14.02 7.32 -0.80
N PRO A 41 15.21 6.95 -0.27
CA PRO A 41 16.44 7.62 -0.68
C PRO A 41 16.73 7.57 -2.18
N SER A 42 16.38 6.46 -2.84
CA SER A 42 16.64 6.31 -4.27
C SER A 42 15.68 7.12 -5.15
N GLY A 43 14.46 7.40 -4.65
CA GLY A 43 13.43 8.08 -5.44
C GLY A 43 12.91 7.28 -6.61
N LYS A 44 13.31 6.02 -6.76
CA LYS A 44 12.95 5.20 -7.91
C LYS A 44 11.46 4.83 -7.87
N PRO A 45 10.73 4.94 -8.99
CA PRO A 45 9.32 4.54 -9.03
C PRO A 45 9.12 3.09 -8.63
N LEU A 46 8.03 2.81 -7.91
CA LEU A 46 7.76 1.47 -7.40
C LEU A 46 7.63 0.43 -8.51
N ALA A 47 7.04 0.82 -9.64
CA ALA A 47 6.89 -0.09 -10.78
C ALA A 47 8.21 -0.57 -11.37
N GLN A 48 9.29 0.18 -11.14
CA GLN A 48 10.62 -0.18 -11.64
C GLN A 48 11.43 -1.02 -10.66
N ARG A 49 10.89 -1.26 -9.47
CA ARG A 49 11.58 -2.05 -8.46
C ARG A 49 11.30 -3.52 -8.69
N ARG A 50 12.17 -4.35 -8.14
CA ARG A 50 12.11 -5.79 -8.38
C ARG A 50 10.86 -6.39 -7.74
N ASP A 51 10.26 -7.36 -8.44
CA ASP A 51 9.17 -8.18 -7.90
C ASP A 51 9.63 -8.89 -6.62
N ARG A 52 8.73 -9.00 -5.66
CA ARG A 52 8.95 -9.66 -4.37
C ARG A 52 10.09 -9.03 -3.59
N SER A 53 10.20 -7.70 -3.68
CA SER A 53 11.21 -6.94 -2.93
C SER A 53 10.55 -6.14 -1.83
N ILE A 54 11.35 -5.82 -0.81
CA ILE A 54 10.92 -4.99 0.32
C ILE A 54 11.68 -3.67 0.23
N GLN A 55 10.93 -2.57 0.31
CA GLN A 55 11.46 -1.22 0.23
C GLN A 55 11.23 -0.51 1.55
N HIS A 56 12.23 0.16 2.06
CA HIS A 56 12.12 0.96 3.28
C HIS A 56 12.01 2.44 2.92
N GLY A 57 11.13 3.16 3.58
CA GLY A 57 10.98 4.58 3.36
C GLY A 57 9.93 5.21 4.24
N LEU A 58 9.51 6.41 3.85
CA LEU A 58 8.55 7.22 4.59
C LEU A 58 7.27 7.39 3.80
N ILE A 59 6.14 7.31 4.49
CA ILE A 59 4.87 7.82 3.97
C ILE A 59 4.79 9.29 4.36
N VAL A 60 4.46 10.13 3.38
CA VAL A 60 4.30 11.56 3.58
C VAL A 60 2.89 12.00 3.22
N ALA A 61 2.37 12.96 3.96
CA ALA A 61 1.09 13.59 3.65
C ALA A 61 1.26 14.54 2.45
N ASP A 62 0.13 15.01 1.91
CA ASP A 62 0.15 15.88 0.73
C ASP A 62 0.90 17.19 0.97
N ASP A 63 0.99 17.65 2.20
CA ASP A 63 1.76 18.83 2.57
C ASP A 63 3.25 18.55 2.82
N GLY A 64 3.68 17.28 2.61
CA GLY A 64 5.07 16.88 2.82
C GLY A 64 5.39 16.42 4.23
N ARG A 65 4.44 16.47 5.16
CA ARG A 65 4.67 16.06 6.55
C ARG A 65 4.86 14.55 6.63
N PRO A 66 5.93 14.06 7.28
CA PRO A 66 6.10 12.62 7.44
C PRO A 66 5.02 12.04 8.36
N VAL A 67 4.44 10.92 7.94
CA VAL A 67 3.38 10.23 8.69
C VAL A 67 3.93 9.02 9.42
N ASP A 68 4.71 8.19 8.72
CA ASP A 68 5.23 6.96 9.31
C ASP A 68 6.41 6.45 8.50
N GLU A 69 7.32 5.76 9.17
CA GLU A 69 8.38 5.01 8.52
C GLU A 69 7.87 3.60 8.28
N VAL A 70 7.92 3.15 7.03
CA VAL A 70 7.23 1.92 6.62
C VAL A 70 8.13 1.01 5.82
N LEU A 71 7.70 -0.25 5.72
CA LEU A 71 8.21 -1.19 4.75
C LEU A 71 7.15 -1.40 3.66
N MET A 72 7.58 -1.34 2.42
CA MET A 72 6.73 -1.60 1.26
C MET A 72 7.11 -2.93 0.65
N LEU A 73 6.14 -3.83 0.52
CA LEU A 73 6.35 -5.10 -0.16
C LEU A 73 5.72 -5.02 -1.54
N ILE A 74 6.51 -5.28 -2.57
CA ILE A 74 6.10 -5.20 -3.97
C ILE A 74 5.87 -6.61 -4.51
N MET A 75 4.67 -6.86 -5.03
CA MET A 75 4.34 -8.13 -5.67
C MET A 75 3.67 -7.82 -7.01
N LYS A 76 4.37 -8.14 -8.09
CA LYS A 76 3.87 -7.87 -9.44
C LYS A 76 3.00 -9.00 -9.93
N GLY A 77 1.89 -8.66 -10.62
CA GLY A 77 1.11 -9.67 -11.31
C GLY A 77 1.90 -10.28 -12.47
N PRO A 78 1.53 -11.50 -12.87
CA PRO A 78 0.41 -12.32 -12.38
C PRO A 78 0.73 -13.22 -11.19
N HIS A 79 1.90 -13.11 -10.59
CA HIS A 79 2.35 -13.98 -9.50
C HIS A 79 2.02 -13.43 -8.11
N SER A 80 1.11 -12.46 -8.02
CA SER A 80 0.64 -11.90 -6.77
C SER A 80 -0.58 -12.67 -6.24
N TYR A 81 -1.06 -12.30 -5.05
CA TYR A 81 -2.23 -12.93 -4.45
C TYR A 81 -3.50 -12.78 -5.31
N THR A 82 -3.62 -11.70 -6.06
CA THR A 82 -4.82 -11.40 -6.84
C THR A 82 -4.59 -11.51 -8.34
N ALA A 83 -3.41 -11.97 -8.77
CA ALA A 83 -2.94 -11.99 -10.16
C ALA A 83 -2.77 -10.58 -10.75
N GLU A 84 -2.88 -9.56 -9.93
CA GLU A 84 -2.66 -8.16 -10.31
C GLU A 84 -1.45 -7.62 -9.56
N ASP A 85 -1.06 -6.38 -9.83
CA ASP A 85 -0.03 -5.72 -9.06
C ASP A 85 -0.53 -5.48 -7.65
N VAL A 86 0.28 -5.84 -6.67
CA VAL A 86 -0.05 -5.70 -5.26
C VAL A 86 1.06 -4.95 -4.55
N LEU A 87 0.67 -4.06 -3.65
CA LEU A 87 1.55 -3.32 -2.79
C LEU A 87 1.09 -3.51 -1.35
N GLU A 88 1.97 -3.93 -0.46
CA GLU A 88 1.67 -3.96 0.96
C GLU A 88 2.47 -2.89 1.67
N ILE A 89 1.81 -2.15 2.54
CA ILE A 89 2.44 -1.13 3.38
C ILE A 89 2.39 -1.62 4.82
N GLN A 90 3.56 -1.89 5.40
CA GLN A 90 3.66 -2.28 6.80
C GLN A 90 3.91 -1.03 7.63
N CYS A 91 2.90 -0.66 8.42
CA CYS A 91 2.88 0.58 9.18
C CYS A 91 3.26 0.32 10.64
N HIS A 92 4.09 1.17 11.20
CA HIS A 92 4.66 0.98 12.55
C HIS A 92 4.24 2.05 13.55
N GLY A 93 3.57 3.11 13.10
CA GLY A 93 3.23 4.26 13.93
C GLY A 93 1.94 4.13 14.74
N GLY A 94 1.35 2.94 14.80
CA GLY A 94 0.13 2.72 15.57
C GLY A 94 -1.13 2.99 14.75
N ARG A 95 -2.28 2.95 15.44
CA ARG A 95 -3.59 3.06 14.81
C ARG A 95 -3.77 4.38 14.06
N LYS A 96 -3.33 5.47 14.65
CA LYS A 96 -3.52 6.79 14.05
C LYS A 96 -2.76 6.90 12.73
N ALA A 97 -1.53 6.42 12.69
CA ALA A 97 -0.74 6.41 11.46
C ALA A 97 -1.38 5.49 10.42
N LEU A 98 -1.85 4.33 10.84
CA LEU A 98 -2.51 3.38 9.93
C LEU A 98 -3.75 4.02 9.29
N GLU A 99 -4.58 4.67 10.07
CA GLU A 99 -5.78 5.33 9.58
C GLU A 99 -5.43 6.49 8.63
N GLU A 100 -4.43 7.26 8.97
CA GLU A 100 -3.99 8.38 8.12
C GLU A 100 -3.44 7.87 6.79
N ILE A 101 -2.65 6.81 6.81
CA ILE A 101 -2.10 6.23 5.58
C ILE A 101 -3.21 5.65 4.72
N LEU A 102 -4.17 4.97 5.30
CA LEU A 102 -5.32 4.47 4.55
C LEU A 102 -6.09 5.62 3.89
N GLY A 103 -6.29 6.72 4.62
CA GLY A 103 -6.94 7.91 4.07
C GLY A 103 -6.18 8.48 2.88
N LEU A 104 -4.85 8.53 2.95
CA LEU A 104 -4.01 8.99 1.83
C LEU A 104 -4.14 8.07 0.63
N VAL A 105 -4.13 6.76 0.85
CA VAL A 105 -4.26 5.76 -0.20
C VAL A 105 -5.60 5.95 -0.93
N LEU A 106 -6.68 6.14 -0.18
CA LEU A 106 -8.00 6.35 -0.77
C LEU A 106 -8.09 7.68 -1.51
N ALA A 107 -7.45 8.73 -0.98
CA ALA A 107 -7.43 10.04 -1.62
C ALA A 107 -6.68 10.02 -2.95
N HIS A 108 -5.74 9.10 -3.12
CA HIS A 108 -4.92 9.01 -4.33
C HIS A 108 -5.42 7.96 -5.32
N GLY A 109 -6.64 7.49 -5.16
CA GLY A 109 -7.33 6.76 -6.21
C GLY A 109 -7.72 5.32 -5.91
N ALA A 110 -7.34 4.78 -4.77
CA ALA A 110 -7.78 3.44 -4.41
C ALA A 110 -9.20 3.48 -3.82
N ARG A 111 -9.96 2.43 -4.05
CA ARG A 111 -11.29 2.27 -3.48
C ARG A 111 -11.21 1.33 -2.28
N MET A 112 -11.90 1.68 -1.21
CA MET A 112 -11.95 0.83 -0.02
C MET A 112 -12.59 -0.52 -0.34
N ALA A 113 -11.99 -1.59 0.13
CA ALA A 113 -12.51 -2.93 -0.08
C ALA A 113 -12.45 -3.72 1.22
N ASN A 114 -13.33 -4.71 1.31
CA ASN A 114 -13.27 -5.69 2.38
C ASN A 114 -12.01 -6.55 2.17
N PRO A 115 -11.22 -6.85 3.22
CA PRO A 115 -10.03 -7.67 3.08
C PRO A 115 -10.27 -9.00 2.35
N CYS A 116 -11.45 -9.59 2.48
CA CYS A 116 -11.77 -10.84 1.78
C CYS A 116 -11.70 -10.70 0.26
N LEU A 117 -11.96 -9.53 -0.28
CA LEU A 117 -11.89 -9.31 -1.73
C LEU A 117 -10.46 -9.35 -2.27
N LEU A 118 -9.47 -9.14 -1.42
CA LEU A 118 -8.06 -9.14 -1.83
C LEU A 118 -7.49 -10.55 -1.94
N TYR A 119 -8.21 -11.55 -1.46
CA TYR A 119 -7.76 -12.95 -1.45
C TYR A 119 -8.58 -13.86 -2.37
N THR A 120 -9.57 -13.30 -3.02
CA THR A 120 -10.44 -14.06 -3.96
C THR A 120 -10.30 -13.64 -5.43
#